data_51e9653b0ec11102d418eb311a488091
#
_entry.id   51e9653b0ec11102d418eb311a488091
#
_cell.length_a   1.000
_cell.length_b   1.000
_cell.length_c   1.000
_cell.angle_alpha   90.00
_cell.angle_beta   90.00
_cell.angle_gamma   90.00
#
_symmetry.space_group_name_H-M   'P 1'
#
loop_
_entity.id
_entity.type
_entity.pdbx_description
1 polymer ?
#
loop_
_entity_poly.entity_id
_entity_poly.type
_entity_poly.pdbx_seq_one_letter_code
_entity_poly.pdbx_strand_id
1 'polypeptide(L)'
;MIASSSDTAVPDMELVRVFNNNVVLAKDDAGRDVILTGRGLGFQARPGQFVDPAQIVRIFVPADGRDPDHLAQLLAGIPPEHIALVSSALADVGLDSLTRNPALVIALADHVSFALRRIAVGMEMEYPLLAEVQNLYVEEYASAAALLVAINIRSETQLPSAEAVGLALHLVNAGFSTGDLSYTYTMTGAIQQMVTVIKQTFSLDLDSGNVQRQVGDLVLGEWRTEA
;
A
#
# COMPACT_ATOMS: atom_id res chain seq x y z
N MET A 1 -31.18 31.76 -15.32
CA MET A 1 -31.32 31.06 -14.01
C MET A 1 -30.11 30.19 -13.87
N ILE A 2 -29.09 30.71 -13.18
CA ILE A 2 -27.77 30.04 -13.00
C ILE A 2 -27.93 29.19 -11.75
N ALA A 3 -27.82 27.86 -11.91
CA ALA A 3 -27.85 26.94 -10.79
C ALA A 3 -26.55 27.11 -9.98
N SER A 4 -26.73 27.50 -8.72
CA SER A 4 -25.68 27.59 -7.71
C SER A 4 -24.91 26.25 -7.61
N SER A 5 -23.61 26.37 -7.69
CA SER A 5 -22.65 25.32 -7.23
C SER A 5 -23.02 24.98 -5.78
N SER A 6 -23.33 23.71 -5.54
CA SER A 6 -23.45 23.20 -4.18
C SER A 6 -22.06 23.26 -3.54
N ASP A 7 -21.89 24.24 -2.69
CA ASP A 7 -20.82 24.37 -1.72
C ASP A 7 -20.91 23.14 -0.81
N THR A 8 -20.07 22.14 -1.07
CA THR A 8 -19.99 20.95 -0.22
C THR A 8 -19.18 21.38 0.99
N ALA A 9 -19.87 21.99 1.98
CA ALA A 9 -19.27 22.32 3.26
C ALA A 9 -18.61 21.04 3.82
N VAL A 10 -17.31 21.14 4.12
CA VAL A 10 -16.62 20.06 4.82
C VAL A 10 -17.33 19.92 6.18
N PRO A 11 -17.80 18.72 6.54
CA PRO A 11 -18.54 18.53 7.78
C PRO A 11 -17.73 18.95 9.00
N ASP A 12 -18.41 19.42 10.05
CA ASP A 12 -17.77 19.79 11.31
C ASP A 12 -17.13 18.54 11.92
N MET A 13 -15.81 18.57 12.15
CA MET A 13 -15.04 17.46 12.71
C MET A 13 -14.64 17.80 14.15
N GLU A 14 -15.22 17.09 15.14
CA GLU A 14 -14.89 17.27 16.55
C GLU A 14 -13.67 16.41 16.92
N LEU A 15 -12.62 17.05 17.41
CA LEU A 15 -11.37 16.38 17.80
C LEU A 15 -11.57 15.51 19.03
N VAL A 16 -11.23 14.22 18.90
CA VAL A 16 -11.28 13.23 19.99
C VAL A 16 -9.90 13.05 20.62
N ARG A 17 -8.87 12.92 19.79
CA ARG A 17 -7.50 12.62 20.26
C ARG A 17 -6.45 13.12 19.29
N VAL A 18 -5.33 13.60 19.84
CA VAL A 18 -4.15 14.01 19.09
C VAL A 18 -3.10 12.90 19.16
N PHE A 19 -2.59 12.45 18.00
CA PHE A 19 -1.49 11.48 17.92
C PHE A 19 -0.14 12.15 17.73
N ASN A 20 -0.09 13.16 16.87
CA ASN A 20 1.04 14.06 16.69
C ASN A 20 0.57 15.40 16.14
N ASN A 21 1.49 16.29 15.74
CA ASN A 21 1.15 17.60 15.18
C ASN A 21 0.35 17.53 13.86
N ASN A 22 0.27 16.39 13.21
CA ASN A 22 -0.27 16.26 11.86
C ASN A 22 -1.39 15.21 11.73
N VAL A 23 -1.61 14.39 12.77
CA VAL A 23 -2.60 13.30 12.76
C VAL A 23 -3.45 13.39 14.02
N VAL A 24 -4.75 13.45 13.81
CA VAL A 24 -5.75 13.49 14.88
C VAL A 24 -6.88 12.51 14.62
N LEU A 25 -7.47 11.95 15.66
CA LEU A 25 -8.75 11.26 15.62
C LEU A 25 -9.85 12.28 15.88
N ALA A 26 -10.90 12.28 15.07
CA ALA A 26 -12.06 13.15 15.20
C ALA A 26 -13.35 12.36 15.03
N LYS A 27 -14.47 12.96 15.37
CA LYS A 27 -15.80 12.49 15.00
C LYS A 27 -16.38 13.39 13.91
N ASP A 28 -17.01 12.75 12.92
CA ASP A 28 -17.78 13.46 11.90
C ASP A 28 -19.21 13.82 12.42
N ASP A 29 -19.98 14.52 11.60
CA ASP A 29 -21.37 14.91 11.93
C ASP A 29 -22.29 13.73 12.24
N ALA A 30 -21.96 12.52 11.76
CA ALA A 30 -22.68 11.29 12.04
C ALA A 30 -22.18 10.59 13.32
N GLY A 31 -21.20 11.16 14.02
CA GLY A 31 -20.57 10.59 15.22
C GLY A 31 -19.61 9.43 14.93
N ARG A 32 -19.22 9.22 13.68
CA ARG A 32 -18.27 8.17 13.28
C ARG A 32 -16.83 8.61 13.52
N ASP A 33 -16.00 7.67 13.95
CA ASP A 33 -14.57 7.92 14.10
C ASP A 33 -13.91 8.09 12.72
N VAL A 34 -13.16 9.17 12.56
CA VAL A 34 -12.39 9.49 11.35
C VAL A 34 -10.99 9.94 11.76
N ILE A 35 -9.99 9.55 10.96
CA ILE A 35 -8.63 10.03 11.16
C ILE A 35 -8.37 11.15 10.15
N LEU A 36 -7.95 12.28 10.65
CA LEU A 36 -7.62 13.46 9.86
C LEU A 36 -6.10 13.60 9.79
N THR A 37 -5.60 13.86 8.60
CA THR A 37 -4.19 14.19 8.38
C THR A 37 -4.07 15.57 7.76
N GLY A 38 -3.08 16.33 8.23
CA GLY A 38 -2.79 17.66 7.70
C GLY A 38 -1.73 18.35 8.53
N ARG A 39 -1.01 19.27 7.92
CA ARG A 39 0.10 19.95 8.60
C ARG A 39 -0.41 20.84 9.73
N GLY A 40 0.05 20.57 10.95
CA GLY A 40 -0.28 21.39 12.11
C GLY A 40 -1.65 21.12 12.75
N LEU A 41 -2.44 20.16 12.26
CA LEU A 41 -3.76 19.80 12.77
C LEU A 41 -3.80 19.54 14.29
N GLY A 42 -2.76 18.89 14.80
CA GLY A 42 -2.66 18.55 16.22
C GLY A 42 -1.87 19.57 17.04
N PHE A 43 -1.34 20.61 16.41
CA PHE A 43 -0.53 21.60 17.12
C PHE A 43 -1.40 22.45 18.07
N GLN A 44 -1.15 22.34 19.38
CA GLN A 44 -1.93 22.98 20.46
C GLN A 44 -3.43 22.63 20.46
N ALA A 45 -3.85 21.64 19.67
CA ALA A 45 -5.22 21.19 19.60
C ALA A 45 -5.63 20.38 20.85
N ARG A 46 -6.89 20.48 21.25
CA ARG A 46 -7.43 19.79 22.44
C ARG A 46 -8.70 19.03 22.09
N PRO A 47 -8.95 17.88 22.70
CA PRO A 47 -10.22 17.17 22.55
C PRO A 47 -11.43 18.08 22.78
N GLY A 48 -12.48 17.91 21.99
CA GLY A 48 -13.69 18.70 22.02
C GLY A 48 -13.64 20.00 21.17
N GLN A 49 -12.50 20.32 20.57
CA GLN A 49 -12.41 21.44 19.60
C GLN A 49 -12.78 20.97 18.20
N PHE A 50 -13.35 21.87 17.41
CA PHE A 50 -13.55 21.63 15.98
C PHE A 50 -12.24 21.84 15.21
N VAL A 51 -12.00 20.94 14.26
CA VAL A 51 -10.84 21.01 13.38
C VAL A 51 -11.10 21.99 12.24
N ASP A 52 -10.14 22.88 11.97
CA ASP A 52 -10.23 23.78 10.81
C ASP A 52 -10.18 22.98 9.50
N PRO A 53 -11.26 22.99 8.69
CA PRO A 53 -11.31 22.25 7.42
C PRO A 53 -10.18 22.62 6.46
N ALA A 54 -9.68 23.86 6.50
CA ALA A 54 -8.59 24.33 5.63
C ALA A 54 -7.24 23.64 5.91
N GLN A 55 -7.07 23.05 7.10
CA GLN A 55 -5.88 22.31 7.50
C GLN A 55 -5.95 20.82 7.15
N ILE A 56 -7.15 20.32 6.80
CA ILE A 56 -7.36 18.90 6.48
C ILE A 56 -6.84 18.63 5.07
N VAL A 57 -5.79 17.81 4.98
CA VAL A 57 -5.25 17.30 3.70
C VAL A 57 -6.03 16.05 3.28
N ARG A 58 -6.34 15.16 4.26
CA ARG A 58 -7.05 13.92 3.97
C ARG A 58 -7.82 13.41 5.18
N ILE A 59 -8.96 12.75 4.86
CA ILE A 59 -9.83 12.07 5.82
C ILE A 59 -9.74 10.57 5.55
N PHE A 60 -9.46 9.77 6.59
CA PHE A 60 -9.49 8.33 6.53
C PHE A 60 -10.63 7.83 7.42
N VAL A 61 -11.50 7.02 6.84
CA VAL A 61 -12.58 6.34 7.57
C VAL A 61 -12.11 4.92 7.85
N PRO A 62 -11.98 4.50 9.11
CA PRO A 62 -11.66 3.13 9.45
C PRO A 62 -12.73 2.17 8.89
N ALA A 63 -12.30 1.02 8.36
CA ALA A 63 -13.25 -0.01 7.97
C ALA A 63 -13.94 -0.58 9.23
N ASP A 64 -15.17 -1.06 9.08
CA ASP A 64 -15.96 -1.64 10.17
C ASP A 64 -15.16 -2.71 10.94
N GLY A 65 -15.12 -2.57 12.26
CA GLY A 65 -14.42 -3.47 13.17
C GLY A 65 -12.91 -3.28 13.27
N ARG A 66 -12.33 -2.29 12.59
CA ARG A 66 -10.91 -1.91 12.76
C ARG A 66 -10.76 -0.83 13.82
N ASP A 67 -9.69 -0.97 14.63
CA ASP A 67 -9.35 -0.01 15.66
C ASP A 67 -8.87 1.32 15.05
N PRO A 68 -9.59 2.44 15.25
CA PRO A 68 -9.20 3.76 14.75
C PRO A 68 -7.86 4.23 15.31
N ASP A 69 -7.55 3.91 16.56
CA ASP A 69 -6.30 4.30 17.22
C ASP A 69 -5.09 3.65 16.55
N HIS A 70 -5.20 2.38 16.17
CA HIS A 70 -4.13 1.69 15.46
C HIS A 70 -3.87 2.31 14.09
N LEU A 71 -4.91 2.61 13.33
CA LEU A 71 -4.80 3.27 12.03
C LEU A 71 -4.17 4.67 12.16
N ALA A 72 -4.58 5.44 13.17
CA ALA A 72 -4.02 6.75 13.44
C ALA A 72 -2.54 6.70 13.85
N GLN A 73 -2.13 5.68 14.61
CA GLN A 73 -0.72 5.47 14.97
C GLN A 73 0.15 5.16 13.74
N LEU A 74 -0.32 4.34 12.81
CA LEU A 74 0.38 4.07 11.55
C LEU A 74 0.56 5.35 10.75
N LEU A 75 -0.52 6.13 10.59
CA LEU A 75 -0.48 7.42 9.89
C LEU A 75 0.45 8.44 10.58
N ALA A 76 0.52 8.42 11.90
CA ALA A 76 1.39 9.32 12.66
C ALA A 76 2.89 9.11 12.38
N GLY A 77 3.29 7.94 11.90
CA GLY A 77 4.66 7.63 11.49
C GLY A 77 5.05 8.16 10.10
N ILE A 78 4.06 8.62 9.30
CA ILE A 78 4.26 9.03 7.89
C ILE A 78 4.10 10.55 7.77
N PRO A 79 5.03 11.26 7.12
CA PRO A 79 4.85 12.68 6.82
C PRO A 79 3.58 12.90 5.96
N PRO A 80 2.70 13.85 6.32
CA PRO A 80 1.46 14.12 5.57
C PRO A 80 1.71 14.46 4.10
N GLU A 81 2.83 15.11 3.79
CA GLU A 81 3.27 15.42 2.43
C GLU A 81 3.48 14.16 1.58
N HIS A 82 3.95 13.06 2.15
CA HIS A 82 4.11 11.79 1.42
C HIS A 82 2.76 11.10 1.17
N ILE A 83 1.81 11.23 2.09
CA ILE A 83 0.43 10.77 1.88
C ILE A 83 -0.24 11.56 0.75
N ALA A 84 -0.06 12.89 0.73
CA ALA A 84 -0.57 13.75 -0.33
C ALA A 84 0.10 13.45 -1.67
N LEU A 85 1.43 13.27 -1.68
CA LEU A 85 2.22 12.92 -2.85
C LEU A 85 1.71 11.64 -3.52
N VAL A 86 1.60 10.55 -2.75
CA VAL A 86 1.11 9.25 -3.27
C VAL A 86 -0.33 9.35 -3.76
N SER A 87 -1.20 10.06 -3.01
CA SER A 87 -2.60 10.21 -3.41
C SER A 87 -2.75 10.97 -4.73
N SER A 88 -1.96 12.04 -4.92
CA SER A 88 -1.95 12.81 -6.16
C SER A 88 -1.37 12.00 -7.32
N ALA A 89 -0.29 11.26 -7.08
CA ALA A 89 0.33 10.41 -8.08
C ALA A 89 -0.59 9.27 -8.54
N LEU A 90 -1.36 8.65 -7.64
CA LEU A 90 -2.39 7.66 -7.99
C LEU A 90 -3.47 8.26 -8.90
N ALA A 91 -3.91 9.50 -8.62
CA ALA A 91 -4.89 10.18 -9.47
C ALA A 91 -4.33 10.47 -10.87
N ASP A 92 -3.07 10.92 -10.97
CA ASP A 92 -2.43 11.23 -12.26
C ASP A 92 -2.34 10.04 -13.20
N VAL A 93 -2.20 8.84 -12.65
CA VAL A 93 -2.09 7.59 -13.45
C VAL A 93 -3.43 6.86 -13.61
N GLY A 94 -4.55 7.50 -13.25
CA GLY A 94 -5.90 6.96 -13.42
C GLY A 94 -6.25 5.85 -12.42
N LEU A 95 -5.55 5.78 -11.29
CA LEU A 95 -5.79 4.83 -10.21
C LEU A 95 -6.57 5.46 -9.03
N ASP A 96 -7.43 6.45 -9.33
CA ASP A 96 -8.21 7.18 -8.31
C ASP A 96 -9.04 6.26 -7.40
N SER A 97 -9.57 5.17 -7.97
CA SER A 97 -10.36 4.21 -7.21
C SER A 97 -9.59 3.61 -6.03
N LEU A 98 -8.27 3.44 -6.18
CA LEU A 98 -7.39 2.90 -5.15
C LEU A 98 -7.17 3.87 -3.99
N THR A 99 -7.38 5.18 -4.21
CA THR A 99 -7.28 6.18 -3.13
C THR A 99 -8.34 5.98 -2.05
N ARG A 100 -9.42 5.25 -2.35
CA ARG A 100 -10.47 4.91 -1.37
C ARG A 100 -10.08 3.76 -0.43
N ASN A 101 -8.97 3.08 -0.71
CA ASN A 101 -8.42 2.07 0.19
C ASN A 101 -7.36 2.70 1.11
N PRO A 102 -7.70 3.03 2.38
CA PRO A 102 -6.78 3.69 3.30
C PRO A 102 -5.52 2.86 3.56
N ALA A 103 -5.66 1.54 3.67
CA ALA A 103 -4.55 0.66 3.96
C ALA A 103 -3.50 0.68 2.83
N LEU A 104 -3.95 0.72 1.57
CA LEU A 104 -3.06 0.82 0.42
C LEU A 104 -2.34 2.18 0.39
N VAL A 105 -3.07 3.28 0.57
CA VAL A 105 -2.46 4.63 0.57
C VAL A 105 -1.40 4.75 1.66
N ILE A 106 -1.68 4.21 2.85
CA ILE A 106 -0.72 4.19 3.96
C ILE A 106 0.50 3.35 3.59
N ALA A 107 0.30 2.13 3.07
CA ALA A 107 1.39 1.23 2.71
C ALA A 107 2.30 1.83 1.63
N LEU A 108 1.72 2.45 0.60
CA LEU A 108 2.48 3.14 -0.46
C LEU A 108 3.21 4.37 0.09
N ALA A 109 2.56 5.18 0.93
CA ALA A 109 3.17 6.38 1.50
C ALA A 109 4.30 6.05 2.49
N ASP A 110 4.15 4.98 3.27
CA ASP A 110 5.21 4.48 4.15
C ASP A 110 6.40 3.95 3.34
N HIS A 111 6.14 3.16 2.29
CA HIS A 111 7.17 2.69 1.36
C HIS A 111 7.96 3.85 0.75
N VAL A 112 7.27 4.85 0.20
CA VAL A 112 7.90 6.04 -0.38
C VAL A 112 8.70 6.82 0.67
N SER A 113 8.15 7.02 1.87
CA SER A 113 8.85 7.68 2.98
C SER A 113 10.13 6.96 3.36
N PHE A 114 10.08 5.64 3.41
CA PHE A 114 11.24 4.82 3.73
C PHE A 114 12.28 4.84 2.61
N ALA A 115 11.85 4.76 1.34
CA ALA A 115 12.74 4.84 0.19
C ALA A 115 13.47 6.19 0.12
N LEU A 116 12.77 7.31 0.32
CA LEU A 116 13.36 8.65 0.36
C LEU A 116 14.39 8.78 1.49
N ARG A 117 14.10 8.25 2.68
CA ARG A 117 15.06 8.24 3.80
C ARG A 117 16.32 7.42 3.50
N ARG A 118 16.17 6.25 2.85
CA ARG A 118 17.31 5.41 2.46
C ARG A 118 18.22 6.13 1.48
N ILE A 119 17.63 6.73 0.45
CA ILE A 119 18.40 7.49 -0.57
C ILE A 119 19.13 8.65 0.05
N ALA A 120 18.51 9.37 0.98
CA ALA A 120 19.14 10.50 1.68
C ALA A 120 20.41 10.12 2.45
N VAL A 121 20.54 8.84 2.85
CA VAL A 121 21.74 8.31 3.53
C VAL A 121 22.62 7.45 2.60
N GLY A 122 22.35 7.47 1.28
CA GLY A 122 23.14 6.75 0.28
C GLY A 122 22.97 5.23 0.30
N MET A 123 21.84 4.71 0.85
CA MET A 123 21.54 3.29 0.86
C MET A 123 20.74 2.90 -0.37
N GLU A 124 21.29 2.00 -1.18
CA GLU A 124 20.59 1.37 -2.28
C GLU A 124 19.92 0.08 -1.80
N MET A 125 18.81 -0.29 -2.43
CA MET A 125 18.10 -1.54 -2.17
C MET A 125 18.06 -2.37 -3.44
N GLU A 126 18.45 -3.63 -3.31
CA GLU A 126 18.26 -4.62 -4.36
C GLU A 126 16.91 -5.32 -4.18
N TYR A 127 16.22 -5.55 -5.29
CA TYR A 127 14.95 -6.27 -5.32
C TYR A 127 15.16 -7.60 -6.04
N PRO A 128 15.47 -8.69 -5.30
CA PRO A 128 15.75 -9.99 -5.90
C PRO A 128 14.56 -10.58 -6.66
N LEU A 129 13.34 -10.13 -6.37
CA LEU A 129 12.10 -10.60 -7.00
C LEU A 129 11.70 -9.80 -8.24
N LEU A 130 12.59 -8.99 -8.83
CA LEU A 130 12.26 -8.15 -9.99
C LEU A 130 11.71 -8.97 -11.16
N ALA A 131 12.39 -10.07 -11.52
CA ALA A 131 11.98 -10.90 -12.64
C ALA A 131 10.63 -11.58 -12.39
N GLU A 132 10.41 -12.09 -11.18
CA GLU A 132 9.17 -12.72 -10.78
C GLU A 132 8.01 -11.72 -10.82
N VAL A 133 8.19 -10.52 -10.26
CA VAL A 133 7.16 -9.49 -10.22
C VAL A 133 6.82 -9.02 -11.64
N GLN A 134 7.80 -8.83 -12.52
CA GLN A 134 7.58 -8.43 -13.90
C GLN A 134 6.84 -9.49 -14.73
N ASN A 135 7.04 -10.77 -14.44
CA ASN A 135 6.44 -11.85 -15.22
C ASN A 135 5.10 -12.32 -14.65
N LEU A 136 4.91 -12.29 -13.34
CA LEU A 136 3.69 -12.79 -12.69
C LEU A 136 2.64 -11.69 -12.48
N TYR A 137 3.06 -10.43 -12.33
CA TYR A 137 2.20 -9.29 -11.98
C TYR A 137 2.36 -8.16 -12.99
N VAL A 138 2.21 -8.50 -14.27
CA VAL A 138 2.51 -7.60 -15.40
C VAL A 138 1.74 -6.28 -15.32
N GLU A 139 0.45 -6.33 -14.99
CA GLU A 139 -0.43 -5.16 -14.93
C GLU A 139 -0.11 -4.29 -13.71
N GLU A 140 0.09 -4.92 -12.55
CA GLU A 140 0.44 -4.22 -11.33
C GLU A 140 1.84 -3.61 -11.43
N TYR A 141 2.80 -4.30 -12.06
CA TYR A 141 4.12 -3.75 -12.28
C TYR A 141 4.09 -2.57 -13.26
N ALA A 142 3.31 -2.63 -14.34
CA ALA A 142 3.14 -1.51 -15.26
C ALA A 142 2.49 -0.30 -14.56
N SER A 143 1.48 -0.55 -13.74
CA SER A 143 0.82 0.47 -12.92
C SER A 143 1.77 1.09 -11.89
N ALA A 144 2.58 0.26 -11.23
CA ALA A 144 3.59 0.71 -10.26
C ALA A 144 4.71 1.53 -10.92
N ALA A 145 5.14 1.14 -12.12
CA ALA A 145 6.14 1.91 -12.88
C ALA A 145 5.60 3.30 -13.27
N ALA A 146 4.35 3.37 -13.73
CA ALA A 146 3.69 4.65 -14.02
C ALA A 146 3.53 5.50 -12.75
N LEU A 147 3.12 4.88 -11.62
CA LEU A 147 3.01 5.54 -10.32
C LEU A 147 4.36 6.09 -9.85
N LEU A 148 5.44 5.33 -10.01
CA LEU A 148 6.80 5.77 -9.66
C LEU A 148 7.22 7.00 -10.47
N VAL A 149 6.92 7.03 -11.76
CA VAL A 149 7.17 8.20 -12.62
C VAL A 149 6.39 9.41 -12.11
N ALA A 150 5.10 9.25 -11.80
CA ALA A 150 4.27 10.35 -11.27
C ALA A 150 4.77 10.86 -9.90
N ILE A 151 5.25 9.98 -9.03
CA ILE A 151 5.89 10.33 -7.76
C ILE A 151 7.16 11.15 -8.03
N ASN A 152 8.03 10.67 -8.91
CA ASN A 152 9.29 11.33 -9.24
C ASN A 152 9.11 12.72 -9.86
N ILE A 153 8.06 12.92 -10.67
CA ILE A 153 7.74 14.26 -11.21
C ILE A 153 7.41 15.27 -10.10
N ARG A 154 6.84 14.82 -8.99
CA ARG A 154 6.41 15.64 -7.87
C ARG A 154 7.41 15.72 -6.72
N SER A 155 8.43 14.86 -6.73
CA SER A 155 9.44 14.76 -5.67
C SER A 155 10.72 15.48 -6.07
N GLU A 156 11.35 16.16 -5.13
CA GLU A 156 12.70 16.73 -5.33
C GLU A 156 13.76 15.64 -5.43
N THR A 157 13.56 14.52 -4.74
CA THR A 157 14.46 13.37 -4.75
C THR A 157 13.91 12.29 -5.67
N GLN A 158 14.71 11.85 -6.62
CA GLN A 158 14.33 10.80 -7.56
C GLN A 158 14.46 9.42 -6.93
N LEU A 159 13.39 8.66 -6.91
CA LEU A 159 13.39 7.25 -6.54
C LEU A 159 13.91 6.39 -7.70
N PRO A 160 14.80 5.41 -7.45
CA PRO A 160 15.28 4.49 -8.46
C PRO A 160 14.16 3.66 -9.09
N SER A 161 14.33 3.24 -10.35
CA SER A 161 13.34 2.42 -11.07
C SER A 161 13.05 1.08 -10.37
N ALA A 162 13.98 0.56 -9.60
CA ALA A 162 13.82 -0.66 -8.81
C ALA A 162 12.70 -0.55 -7.75
N GLU A 163 12.36 0.66 -7.28
CA GLU A 163 11.27 0.87 -6.33
C GLU A 163 9.90 0.48 -6.90
N ALA A 164 9.75 0.41 -8.23
CA ALA A 164 8.53 -0.08 -8.87
C ALA A 164 8.16 -1.51 -8.43
N VAL A 165 9.15 -2.34 -8.06
CA VAL A 165 8.90 -3.70 -7.55
C VAL A 165 8.16 -3.66 -6.22
N GLY A 166 8.64 -2.85 -5.28
CA GLY A 166 7.99 -2.69 -3.98
C GLY A 166 6.59 -2.09 -4.10
N LEU A 167 6.42 -1.06 -4.93
CA LEU A 167 5.11 -0.47 -5.22
C LEU A 167 4.16 -1.49 -5.85
N ALA A 168 4.63 -2.32 -6.80
CA ALA A 168 3.83 -3.37 -7.43
C ALA A 168 3.33 -4.38 -6.39
N LEU A 169 4.18 -4.82 -5.48
CA LEU A 169 3.79 -5.76 -4.42
C LEU A 169 2.72 -5.17 -3.48
N HIS A 170 2.73 -3.86 -3.23
CA HIS A 170 1.65 -3.20 -2.49
C HIS A 170 0.34 -3.19 -3.29
N LEU A 171 0.38 -2.95 -4.61
CA LEU A 171 -0.81 -3.01 -5.47
C LEU A 171 -1.39 -4.43 -5.53
N VAL A 172 -0.54 -5.44 -5.69
CA VAL A 172 -0.91 -6.86 -5.63
C VAL A 172 -1.63 -7.19 -4.33
N ASN A 173 -1.02 -6.82 -3.19
CA ASN A 173 -1.62 -7.07 -1.87
C ASN A 173 -2.97 -6.37 -1.68
N ALA A 174 -3.15 -5.19 -2.26
CA ALA A 174 -4.42 -4.49 -2.24
C ALA A 174 -5.49 -5.21 -3.06
N GLY A 175 -5.15 -5.80 -4.20
CA GLY A 175 -6.05 -6.63 -5.00
C GLY A 175 -6.58 -7.83 -4.22
N PHE A 176 -5.73 -8.54 -3.49
CA PHE A 176 -6.17 -9.62 -2.59
C PHE A 176 -7.12 -9.13 -1.49
N SER A 177 -6.90 -7.93 -0.97
CA SER A 177 -7.73 -7.37 0.11
C SER A 177 -9.13 -6.96 -0.34
N THR A 178 -9.34 -6.71 -1.64
CA THR A 178 -10.64 -6.33 -2.22
C THR A 178 -11.54 -7.51 -2.54
N GLY A 179 -11.08 -8.75 -2.31
CA GLY A 179 -11.87 -9.95 -2.53
C GLY A 179 -12.01 -10.35 -3.99
N ASP A 180 -11.23 -9.80 -4.87
CA ASP A 180 -11.11 -10.27 -6.25
C ASP A 180 -10.38 -11.62 -6.27
N LEU A 181 -11.17 -12.69 -6.32
CA LEU A 181 -10.67 -14.07 -6.34
C LEU A 181 -10.04 -14.46 -7.69
N SER A 182 -10.18 -13.64 -8.73
CA SER A 182 -9.62 -13.94 -10.06
C SER A 182 -8.12 -14.18 -10.00
N TYR A 183 -7.43 -13.39 -9.19
CA TYR A 183 -6.00 -13.51 -8.93
C TYR A 183 -5.65 -14.82 -8.19
N THR A 184 -6.44 -15.19 -7.18
CA THR A 184 -6.26 -16.46 -6.45
C THR A 184 -6.39 -17.66 -7.38
N TYR A 185 -7.34 -17.62 -8.31
CA TYR A 185 -7.49 -18.66 -9.32
C TYR A 185 -6.31 -18.71 -10.29
N THR A 186 -5.80 -17.55 -10.75
CA THR A 186 -4.63 -17.47 -11.62
C THR A 186 -3.38 -18.01 -10.93
N MET A 187 -3.14 -17.61 -9.68
CA MET A 187 -2.01 -18.12 -8.88
C MET A 187 -2.10 -19.63 -8.63
N THR A 188 -3.28 -20.12 -8.27
CA THR A 188 -3.51 -21.55 -8.08
C THR A 188 -3.25 -22.32 -9.37
N GLY A 189 -3.70 -21.78 -10.51
CA GLY A 189 -3.43 -22.36 -11.83
C GLY A 189 -1.93 -22.40 -12.17
N ALA A 190 -1.21 -21.31 -11.91
CA ALA A 190 0.24 -21.25 -12.13
C ALA A 190 1.00 -22.26 -11.25
N ILE A 191 0.66 -22.34 -9.95
CA ILE A 191 1.25 -23.32 -9.03
C ILE A 191 0.98 -24.75 -9.52
N GLN A 192 -0.25 -25.07 -9.96
CA GLN A 192 -0.57 -26.38 -10.50
C GLN A 192 0.23 -26.70 -11.77
N GLN A 193 0.42 -25.72 -12.67
CA GLN A 193 1.27 -25.90 -13.86
C GLN A 193 2.72 -26.14 -13.47
N MET A 194 3.29 -25.38 -12.54
CA MET A 194 4.65 -25.58 -12.04
C MET A 194 4.82 -26.98 -11.44
N VAL A 195 3.89 -27.41 -10.58
CA VAL A 195 3.90 -28.76 -10.01
C VAL A 195 3.83 -29.84 -11.10
N THR A 196 3.01 -29.61 -12.15
CA THR A 196 2.90 -30.54 -13.28
C THR A 196 4.21 -30.64 -14.06
N VAL A 197 4.86 -29.52 -14.34
CA VAL A 197 6.17 -29.49 -15.03
C VAL A 197 7.22 -30.23 -14.20
N ILE A 198 7.29 -29.98 -12.89
CA ILE A 198 8.21 -30.68 -11.99
C ILE A 198 7.93 -32.20 -11.99
N LYS A 199 6.67 -32.61 -11.87
CA LYS A 199 6.27 -34.01 -11.94
C LYS A 199 6.77 -34.69 -13.21
N GLN A 200 6.55 -34.05 -14.36
CA GLN A 200 6.92 -34.58 -15.68
C GLN A 200 8.44 -34.62 -15.89
N THR A 201 9.13 -33.55 -15.50
CA THR A 201 10.57 -33.41 -15.71
C THR A 201 11.37 -34.39 -14.87
N PHE A 202 10.96 -34.57 -13.61
CA PHE A 202 11.69 -35.42 -12.64
C PHE A 202 11.01 -36.77 -12.39
N SER A 203 9.94 -37.10 -13.12
CA SER A 203 9.18 -38.36 -12.95
C SER A 203 8.71 -38.57 -11.49
N LEU A 204 8.33 -37.52 -10.80
CA LEU A 204 7.92 -37.55 -9.41
C LEU A 204 6.41 -37.76 -9.27
N ASP A 205 6.01 -38.60 -8.33
CA ASP A 205 4.60 -38.72 -7.91
C ASP A 205 4.35 -37.76 -6.72
N LEU A 206 4.18 -36.49 -7.04
CA LEU A 206 3.92 -35.46 -6.03
C LEU A 206 2.42 -35.44 -5.72
N ASP A 207 2.03 -35.83 -4.53
CA ASP A 207 0.70 -35.61 -3.98
C ASP A 207 0.61 -34.22 -3.38
N SER A 208 -0.55 -33.54 -3.55
CA SER A 208 -0.80 -32.16 -3.08
C SER A 208 -0.56 -31.96 -1.58
N GLY A 209 -0.59 -33.03 -0.76
CA GLY A 209 -0.25 -33.01 0.67
C GLY A 209 1.24 -33.23 0.98
N ASN A 210 2.08 -33.54 0.00
CA ASN A 210 3.46 -34.00 0.23
C ASN A 210 4.54 -33.22 -0.55
N VAL A 211 4.14 -32.23 -1.35
CA VAL A 211 5.03 -31.47 -2.25
C VAL A 211 6.23 -30.89 -1.50
N GLN A 212 5.99 -30.33 -0.32
CA GLN A 212 7.02 -29.63 0.46
C GLN A 212 8.09 -30.60 1.02
N ARG A 213 7.71 -31.82 1.35
CA ARG A 213 8.64 -32.86 1.86
C ARG A 213 9.45 -33.45 0.73
N GLN A 214 8.82 -33.79 -0.41
CA GLN A 214 9.48 -34.43 -1.54
C GLN A 214 10.45 -33.49 -2.28
N VAL A 215 10.10 -32.20 -2.42
CA VAL A 215 11.02 -31.20 -3.00
C VAL A 215 12.18 -30.93 -2.05
N GLY A 216 11.95 -30.90 -0.74
CA GLY A 216 13.01 -30.76 0.26
C GLY A 216 14.01 -31.96 0.22
N ASP A 217 13.51 -33.18 0.10
CA ASP A 217 14.33 -34.37 0.03
C ASP A 217 15.14 -34.42 -1.27
N LEU A 218 14.59 -33.93 -2.38
CA LEU A 218 15.29 -33.85 -3.67
C LEU A 218 16.46 -32.86 -3.62
N VAL A 219 16.20 -31.64 -3.11
CA VAL A 219 17.24 -30.61 -2.97
C VAL A 219 18.32 -31.01 -1.99
N LEU A 220 17.99 -31.68 -0.88
CA LEU A 220 18.97 -32.15 0.10
C LEU A 220 19.71 -33.43 -0.37
N GLY A 221 19.11 -34.20 -1.28
CA GLY A 221 19.72 -35.42 -1.85
C GLY A 221 20.83 -35.08 -2.84
N GLU A 222 20.68 -34.07 -3.68
CA GLU A 222 21.71 -33.64 -4.63
C GLU A 222 22.97 -33.10 -3.94
N TRP A 223 22.81 -32.41 -2.80
CA TRP A 223 23.96 -31.89 -2.01
C TRP A 223 24.77 -33.00 -1.29
N ARG A 224 24.24 -34.22 -1.16
CA ARG A 224 24.94 -35.33 -0.50
C ARG A 224 25.76 -36.20 -1.45
N THR A 225 25.59 -36.04 -2.76
CA THR A 225 26.31 -36.86 -3.76
C THR A 225 27.58 -36.19 -4.28
N GLU A 226 27.89 -34.95 -3.89
CA GLU A 226 29.11 -34.21 -4.27
C GLU A 226 30.10 -33.98 -3.10
N ALA A 227 30.01 -34.72 -1.99
CA ALA A 227 30.95 -34.64 -0.85
C ALA A 227 31.80 -35.88 -0.68
#